data_65c8055c6161fd6c38d42d9a3a5826a1
#
_entry.id   65c8055c6161fd6c38d42d9a3a5826a1
#
_cell.length_a   1.000
_cell.length_b   1.000
_cell.length_c   1.000
_cell.angle_alpha   90.00
_cell.angle_beta   90.00
_cell.angle_gamma   90.00
#
_symmetry.space_group_name_H-M   'P 1'
#
loop_
_entity.id
_entity.type
_entity.pdbx_description
1 polymer ?
#
loop_
_entity_poly.entity_id
_entity_poly.type
_entity_poly.pdbx_seq_one_letter_code
_entity_poly.pdbx_strand_id
1 'polypeptide(L)'
;MRYADIQVETERLRLRPFEMGDAEDWFKIMSSPEVTRYWSHLPWQSLQEAQEDIIQDITHMERKEYLRLAVIDKATNALMGMCVFFNHYPNSRRGEIGYCLDTAYQGRGIMKEAMVAFITYLQTHLSVRRLEADIHPDNKASATLLMKLGFEQEGYLKQRWIVGDEISDSIIFGLLLPSKVE
;
A
#
# COMPACT_ATOMS: atom_id res chain seq x y z
N MET A 1 -9.03 -18.48 5.91
CA MET A 1 -8.41 -17.36 6.64
C MET A 1 -9.25 -16.12 6.37
N ARG A 2 -9.67 -15.41 7.41
CA ARG A 2 -10.33 -14.11 7.27
C ARG A 2 -9.26 -13.04 7.18
N TYR A 3 -9.43 -12.03 6.32
CA TYR A 3 -8.47 -10.94 6.21
C TYR A 3 -8.36 -10.11 7.51
N ALA A 4 -9.44 -10.07 8.28
CA ALA A 4 -9.46 -9.43 9.59
C ALA A 4 -8.51 -10.06 10.64
N ASP A 5 -8.06 -11.31 10.42
CA ASP A 5 -7.18 -12.01 11.36
C ASP A 5 -5.71 -11.98 10.91
N ILE A 6 -5.40 -11.24 9.82
CA ILE A 6 -4.04 -11.19 9.28
C ILE A 6 -3.15 -10.32 10.16
N GLN A 7 -2.04 -10.89 10.58
CA GLN A 7 -0.98 -10.18 11.27
C GLN A 7 0.36 -10.61 10.69
N VAL A 8 1.16 -9.64 10.26
CA VAL A 8 2.52 -9.87 9.75
C VAL A 8 3.49 -9.11 10.63
N GLU A 9 4.44 -9.82 11.22
CA GLU A 9 5.43 -9.26 12.13
C GLU A 9 6.81 -9.17 11.44
N THR A 10 7.53 -8.08 11.71
CA THR A 10 8.93 -7.90 11.35
C THR A 10 9.75 -7.60 12.61
N GLU A 11 10.99 -7.20 12.46
CA GLU A 11 11.81 -6.77 13.59
C GLU A 11 11.20 -5.54 14.29
N ARG A 12 10.83 -4.51 13.52
CA ARG A 12 10.33 -3.22 14.05
C ARG A 12 8.83 -3.02 13.91
N LEU A 13 8.16 -3.76 13.02
CA LEU A 13 6.82 -3.45 12.56
C LEU A 13 5.82 -4.57 12.85
N ARG A 14 4.57 -4.17 13.04
CA ARG A 14 3.40 -5.03 12.95
C ARG A 14 2.50 -4.50 11.83
N LEU A 15 2.20 -5.36 10.86
CA LEU A 15 1.20 -5.07 9.83
C LEU A 15 -0.09 -5.79 10.21
N ARG A 16 -1.18 -5.07 10.39
CA ARG A 16 -2.50 -5.57 10.76
C ARG A 16 -3.60 -4.82 10.01
N PRO A 17 -4.82 -5.36 9.91
CA PRO A 17 -5.97 -4.59 9.45
C PRO A 17 -6.14 -3.29 10.23
N PHE A 18 -6.72 -2.27 9.59
CA PHE A 18 -7.11 -1.05 10.27
C PHE A 18 -8.21 -1.33 11.30
N GLU A 19 -8.19 -0.56 12.37
CA GLU A 19 -9.20 -0.55 13.43
C GLU A 19 -9.78 0.87 13.55
N MET A 20 -11.00 0.99 14.07
CA MET A 20 -11.61 2.32 14.25
C MET A 20 -10.78 3.25 15.15
N GLY A 21 -9.98 2.68 16.05
CA GLY A 21 -9.02 3.43 16.87
C GLY A 21 -7.88 4.11 16.10
N ASP A 22 -7.64 3.71 14.85
CA ASP A 22 -6.62 4.30 13.99
C ASP A 22 -7.08 5.59 13.27
N ALA A 23 -8.38 5.92 13.34
CA ALA A 23 -8.98 6.96 12.50
C ALA A 23 -8.33 8.35 12.65
N GLU A 24 -7.96 8.75 13.87
CA GLU A 24 -7.32 10.05 14.10
C GLU A 24 -5.92 10.11 13.47
N ASP A 25 -5.10 9.08 13.69
CA ASP A 25 -3.76 9.02 13.11
C ASP A 25 -3.83 8.83 11.59
N TRP A 26 -4.80 8.05 11.10
CA TRP A 26 -5.01 7.85 9.67
C TRP A 26 -5.45 9.14 8.97
N PHE A 27 -6.39 9.90 9.57
CA PHE A 27 -6.75 11.22 9.08
C PHE A 27 -5.55 12.16 9.02
N LYS A 28 -4.73 12.20 10.07
CA LYS A 28 -3.52 13.03 10.11
C LYS A 28 -2.55 12.72 8.98
N ILE A 29 -2.39 11.44 8.63
CA ILE A 29 -1.54 11.01 7.50
C ILE A 29 -2.17 11.45 6.18
N MET A 30 -3.46 11.16 5.95
CA MET A 30 -4.13 11.37 4.67
C MET A 30 -4.60 12.82 4.43
N SER A 31 -4.61 13.67 5.46
CA SER A 31 -4.80 15.11 5.33
C SER A 31 -3.51 15.85 4.95
N SER A 32 -2.35 15.19 5.00
CA SER A 32 -1.07 15.78 4.60
C SER A 32 -0.96 15.92 3.09
N PRO A 33 -0.83 17.14 2.52
CA PRO A 33 -0.61 17.34 1.09
C PRO A 33 0.70 16.68 0.58
N GLU A 34 1.66 16.51 1.46
CA GLU A 34 2.95 15.88 1.15
C GLU A 34 2.80 14.36 0.94
N VAL A 35 2.03 13.70 1.81
CA VAL A 35 1.73 12.27 1.71
C VAL A 35 0.85 11.99 0.51
N THR A 36 -0.19 12.79 0.29
CA THR A 36 -1.20 12.58 -0.75
C THR A 36 -0.82 13.14 -2.11
N ARG A 37 0.31 13.82 -2.24
CA ARG A 37 0.77 14.51 -3.46
C ARG A 37 0.64 13.68 -4.74
N TYR A 38 0.85 12.38 -4.67
CA TYR A 38 0.83 11.47 -5.81
C TYR A 38 -0.27 10.41 -5.70
N TRP A 39 -1.29 10.67 -4.85
CA TRP A 39 -2.44 9.80 -4.69
C TRP A 39 -3.54 10.13 -5.70
N SER A 40 -4.47 9.21 -5.87
CA SER A 40 -5.63 9.34 -6.76
C SER A 40 -6.76 10.22 -6.20
N HIS A 41 -6.54 10.92 -5.09
CA HIS A 41 -7.49 11.83 -4.45
C HIS A 41 -6.78 12.99 -3.77
N LEU A 42 -7.52 14.06 -3.50
CA LEU A 42 -7.05 15.22 -2.76
C LEU A 42 -6.88 14.88 -1.25
N PRO A 43 -6.07 15.68 -0.50
CA PRO A 43 -5.96 15.53 0.95
C PRO A 43 -7.32 15.58 1.64
N TRP A 44 -7.54 14.71 2.61
CA TRP A 44 -8.78 14.67 3.38
C TRP A 44 -8.98 15.94 4.21
N GLN A 45 -10.24 16.33 4.37
CA GLN A 45 -10.64 17.57 5.02
C GLN A 45 -11.31 17.34 6.39
N SER A 46 -11.68 16.09 6.70
CA SER A 46 -12.39 15.77 7.94
C SER A 46 -12.02 14.38 8.47
N LEU A 47 -12.10 14.23 9.80
CA LEU A 47 -11.94 12.93 10.46
C LEU A 47 -12.98 11.92 9.99
N GLN A 48 -14.16 12.38 9.57
CA GLN A 48 -15.23 11.53 9.07
C GLN A 48 -14.78 10.74 7.84
N GLU A 49 -13.98 11.34 6.93
CA GLU A 49 -13.43 10.64 5.74
C GLU A 49 -12.55 9.46 6.16
N ALA A 50 -11.72 9.61 7.20
CA ALA A 50 -10.90 8.51 7.72
C ALA A 50 -11.75 7.40 8.36
N GLN A 51 -12.80 7.77 9.07
CA GLN A 51 -13.73 6.80 9.68
C GLN A 51 -14.49 6.01 8.60
N GLU A 52 -15.01 6.68 7.59
CA GLU A 52 -15.71 6.06 6.46
C GLU A 52 -14.78 5.15 5.66
N ASP A 53 -13.54 5.57 5.41
CA ASP A 53 -12.52 4.79 4.72
C ASP A 53 -12.19 3.49 5.49
N ILE A 54 -12.03 3.55 6.81
CA ILE A 54 -11.80 2.35 7.64
C ILE A 54 -13.02 1.42 7.62
N ILE A 55 -14.25 1.94 7.68
CA ILE A 55 -15.47 1.14 7.62
C ILE A 55 -15.59 0.42 6.27
N GLN A 56 -15.30 1.14 5.18
CA GLN A 56 -15.27 0.55 3.84
C GLN A 56 -14.19 -0.53 3.73
N ASP A 57 -13.02 -0.27 4.29
CA ASP A 57 -11.88 -1.18 4.33
C ASP A 57 -12.25 -2.52 4.97
N ILE A 58 -12.86 -2.48 6.14
CA ILE A 58 -13.33 -3.68 6.85
C ILE A 58 -14.30 -4.48 5.97
N THR A 59 -15.25 -3.79 5.33
CA THR A 59 -16.26 -4.42 4.47
C THR A 59 -15.63 -5.08 3.24
N HIS A 60 -14.73 -4.39 2.55
CA HIS A 60 -14.05 -4.91 1.36
C HIS A 60 -13.10 -6.08 1.68
N MET A 61 -12.44 -6.01 2.83
CA MET A 61 -11.56 -7.10 3.30
C MET A 61 -12.36 -8.36 3.68
N GLU A 62 -13.55 -8.23 4.26
CA GLU A 62 -14.44 -9.36 4.51
C GLU A 62 -14.87 -10.05 3.21
N ARG A 63 -15.07 -9.29 2.14
CA ARG A 63 -15.39 -9.78 0.79
C ARG A 63 -14.17 -10.28 0.03
N LYS A 64 -12.96 -10.11 0.57
CA LYS A 64 -11.67 -10.44 -0.08
C LYS A 64 -11.44 -9.68 -1.40
N GLU A 65 -11.97 -8.48 -1.51
CA GLU A 65 -11.82 -7.64 -2.70
C GLU A 65 -10.42 -7.02 -2.78
N TYR A 66 -9.85 -6.67 -1.63
CA TYR A 66 -8.45 -6.29 -1.49
C TYR A 66 -7.92 -6.63 -0.08
N LEU A 67 -6.63 -6.48 0.12
CA LEU A 67 -5.97 -6.62 1.42
C LEU A 67 -5.20 -5.35 1.74
N ARG A 68 -5.63 -4.61 2.77
CA ARG A 68 -4.92 -3.42 3.26
C ARG A 68 -4.52 -3.61 4.72
N LEU A 69 -3.25 -3.33 5.00
CA LEU A 69 -2.69 -3.46 6.33
C LEU A 69 -2.07 -2.13 6.77
N ALA A 70 -2.43 -1.70 7.97
CA ALA A 70 -1.78 -0.61 8.69
C ALA A 70 -0.35 -1.04 9.07
N VAL A 71 0.60 -0.13 8.94
CA VAL A 71 1.99 -0.30 9.35
C VAL A 71 2.17 0.33 10.72
N ILE A 72 2.35 -0.49 11.74
CA ILE A 72 2.43 -0.08 13.15
C ILE A 72 3.85 -0.25 13.67
N ASP A 73 4.38 0.75 14.35
CA ASP A 73 5.62 0.65 15.11
C ASP A 73 5.43 -0.20 16.36
N LYS A 74 6.21 -1.27 16.53
CA LYS A 74 6.08 -2.18 17.67
C LYS A 74 6.48 -1.56 19.00
N ALA A 75 7.40 -0.60 18.98
CA ALA A 75 7.91 0.02 20.20
C ALA A 75 6.95 1.08 20.77
N THR A 76 6.29 1.84 19.90
CA THR A 76 5.45 2.98 20.28
C THR A 76 3.96 2.73 20.05
N ASN A 77 3.61 1.68 19.30
CA ASN A 77 2.27 1.39 18.78
C ASN A 77 1.69 2.49 17.87
N ALA A 78 2.54 3.35 17.31
CA ALA A 78 2.13 4.41 16.41
C ALA A 78 1.79 3.88 15.01
N LEU A 79 0.72 4.38 14.42
CA LEU A 79 0.40 4.17 13.01
C LEU A 79 1.36 5.02 12.17
N MET A 80 2.13 4.37 11.28
CA MET A 80 3.11 5.03 10.43
C MET A 80 2.68 5.14 8.97
N GLY A 81 1.74 4.31 8.52
CA GLY A 81 1.33 4.26 7.12
C GLY A 81 0.58 2.99 6.80
N MET A 82 0.56 2.60 5.53
CA MET A 82 -0.13 1.38 5.10
C MET A 82 0.52 0.70 3.89
N CYS A 83 0.20 -0.58 3.71
CA CYS A 83 0.41 -1.37 2.49
C CYS A 83 -0.93 -1.91 2.01
N VAL A 84 -1.16 -1.90 0.70
CA VAL A 84 -2.39 -2.43 0.09
C VAL A 84 -2.07 -3.32 -1.10
N PHE A 85 -2.87 -4.38 -1.26
CA PHE A 85 -2.90 -5.26 -2.43
C PHE A 85 -4.33 -5.29 -2.97
N PHE A 86 -4.51 -4.97 -4.22
CA PHE A 86 -5.80 -4.80 -4.88
C PHE A 86 -5.76 -5.27 -6.34
N ASN A 87 -6.86 -5.16 -7.06
CA ASN A 87 -6.97 -5.66 -8.43
C ASN A 87 -6.42 -7.10 -8.54
N HIS A 88 -6.83 -7.96 -7.58
CA HIS A 88 -6.38 -9.34 -7.52
C HIS A 88 -7.07 -10.17 -8.61
N TYR A 89 -6.29 -10.81 -9.46
CA TYR A 89 -6.71 -11.76 -10.49
C TYR A 89 -6.21 -13.16 -10.12
N PRO A 90 -6.99 -13.95 -9.36
CA PRO A 90 -6.54 -15.25 -8.84
C PRO A 90 -6.09 -16.22 -9.94
N ASN A 91 -6.84 -16.29 -11.04
CA ASN A 91 -6.52 -17.18 -12.16
C ASN A 91 -5.17 -16.85 -12.82
N SER A 92 -4.79 -15.58 -12.84
CA SER A 92 -3.49 -15.12 -13.35
C SER A 92 -2.44 -15.01 -12.26
N ARG A 93 -2.83 -15.18 -10.99
CA ARG A 93 -1.98 -15.06 -9.79
C ARG A 93 -1.24 -13.73 -9.74
N ARG A 94 -1.92 -12.63 -10.10
CA ARG A 94 -1.37 -11.28 -10.13
C ARG A 94 -2.27 -10.27 -9.43
N GLY A 95 -1.70 -9.13 -9.07
CA GLY A 95 -2.43 -7.98 -8.57
C GLY A 95 -1.52 -6.77 -8.43
N GLU A 96 -2.10 -5.69 -7.95
CA GLU A 96 -1.42 -4.41 -7.80
C GLU A 96 -1.12 -4.14 -6.33
N ILE A 97 -0.05 -3.38 -6.09
CA ILE A 97 0.30 -2.91 -4.74
C ILE A 97 0.32 -1.40 -4.68
N GLY A 98 -0.01 -0.88 -3.50
CA GLY A 98 0.17 0.51 -3.12
C GLY A 98 0.68 0.61 -1.69
N TYR A 99 1.22 1.76 -1.33
CA TYR A 99 1.70 2.05 0.02
C TYR A 99 1.81 3.54 0.26
N CYS A 100 1.70 3.95 1.50
CA CYS A 100 2.10 5.28 1.94
C CYS A 100 2.75 5.24 3.31
N LEU A 101 3.50 6.28 3.64
CA LEU A 101 4.18 6.45 4.91
C LEU A 101 4.10 7.91 5.33
N ASP A 102 3.76 8.15 6.57
CA ASP A 102 3.86 9.47 7.19
C ASP A 102 5.27 10.02 7.00
N THR A 103 5.38 11.29 6.66
CA THR A 103 6.64 11.98 6.39
C THR A 103 7.63 11.87 7.54
N ALA A 104 7.12 11.85 8.79
CA ALA A 104 7.95 11.70 10.00
C ALA A 104 8.76 10.39 10.04
N TYR A 105 8.35 9.36 9.30
CA TYR A 105 8.99 8.04 9.30
C TYR A 105 9.76 7.73 8.01
N GLN A 106 9.73 8.62 7.02
CA GLN A 106 10.43 8.44 5.76
C GLN A 106 11.96 8.43 5.92
N GLY A 107 12.67 7.87 4.96
CA GLY A 107 14.13 7.79 4.96
C GLY A 107 14.76 6.79 5.94
N ARG A 108 13.97 6.09 6.75
CA ARG A 108 14.43 5.14 7.81
C ARG A 108 14.34 3.66 7.42
N GLY A 109 14.03 3.37 6.16
CA GLY A 109 13.87 1.99 5.67
C GLY A 109 12.57 1.29 6.12
N ILE A 110 11.65 1.99 6.80
CA ILE A 110 10.39 1.45 7.34
C ILE A 110 9.54 0.84 6.22
N MET A 111 9.24 1.60 5.17
CA MET A 111 8.39 1.09 4.08
C MET A 111 9.06 -0.06 3.33
N LYS A 112 10.38 -0.07 3.18
CA LYS A 112 11.08 -1.22 2.59
C LYS A 112 10.87 -2.49 3.41
N GLU A 113 11.03 -2.40 4.73
CA GLU A 113 10.83 -3.53 5.66
C GLU A 113 9.39 -4.04 5.60
N ALA A 114 8.41 -3.13 5.67
CA ALA A 114 6.99 -3.44 5.57
C ALA A 114 6.67 -4.16 4.24
N MET A 115 7.13 -3.62 3.11
CA MET A 115 6.83 -4.18 1.79
C MET A 115 7.49 -5.53 1.55
N VAL A 116 8.71 -5.76 2.04
CA VAL A 116 9.35 -7.10 1.97
C VAL A 116 8.50 -8.14 2.68
N ALA A 117 8.04 -7.84 3.89
CA ALA A 117 7.19 -8.75 4.66
C ALA A 117 5.81 -8.94 4.00
N PHE A 118 5.21 -7.85 3.51
CA PHE A 118 3.91 -7.88 2.83
C PHE A 118 3.97 -8.71 1.53
N ILE A 119 4.96 -8.49 0.67
CA ILE A 119 5.17 -9.25 -0.58
C ILE A 119 5.38 -10.73 -0.27
N THR A 120 6.18 -11.05 0.75
CA THR A 120 6.37 -12.42 1.20
C THR A 120 5.05 -13.06 1.64
N TYR A 121 4.22 -12.32 2.37
CA TYR A 121 2.89 -12.78 2.77
C TYR A 121 1.99 -13.06 1.55
N LEU A 122 1.93 -12.13 0.57
CA LEU A 122 1.13 -12.30 -0.65
C LEU A 122 1.56 -13.54 -1.45
N GLN A 123 2.87 -13.76 -1.58
CA GLN A 123 3.42 -14.92 -2.27
C GLN A 123 3.08 -16.23 -1.54
N THR A 124 3.21 -16.25 -0.22
CA THR A 124 3.09 -17.48 0.57
C THR A 124 1.65 -17.90 0.82
N HIS A 125 0.74 -16.93 1.04
CA HIS A 125 -0.63 -17.20 1.46
C HIS A 125 -1.66 -17.01 0.33
N LEU A 126 -1.39 -16.14 -0.64
CA LEU A 126 -2.28 -15.90 -1.77
C LEU A 126 -1.74 -16.44 -3.10
N SER A 127 -0.56 -17.10 -3.06
CA SER A 127 0.10 -17.68 -4.24
C SER A 127 0.31 -16.68 -5.38
N VAL A 128 0.49 -15.40 -5.05
CA VAL A 128 0.76 -14.35 -6.04
C VAL A 128 2.11 -14.63 -6.69
N ARG A 129 2.16 -14.54 -8.03
CA ARG A 129 3.38 -14.71 -8.81
C ARG A 129 3.86 -13.44 -9.51
N ARG A 130 2.97 -12.45 -9.63
CA ARG A 130 3.28 -11.16 -10.26
C ARG A 130 2.61 -10.03 -9.49
N LEU A 131 3.38 -9.00 -9.24
CA LEU A 131 2.90 -7.74 -8.66
C LEU A 131 3.15 -6.60 -9.62
N GLU A 132 2.23 -5.66 -9.64
CA GLU A 132 2.29 -4.44 -10.42
C GLU A 132 2.18 -3.23 -9.49
N ALA A 133 2.80 -2.11 -9.87
CA ALA A 133 2.66 -0.83 -9.19
C ALA A 133 2.57 0.29 -10.20
N ASP A 134 1.61 1.18 -10.01
CA ASP A 134 1.39 2.39 -10.81
C ASP A 134 1.84 3.60 -9.98
N ILE A 135 2.76 4.39 -10.51
CA ILE A 135 3.27 5.57 -9.81
C ILE A 135 3.30 6.80 -10.70
N HIS A 136 3.13 7.97 -10.09
CA HIS A 136 3.36 9.24 -10.77
C HIS A 136 4.84 9.37 -11.20
N PRO A 137 5.17 9.89 -12.42
CA PRO A 137 6.54 10.00 -12.91
C PRO A 137 7.48 10.81 -12.00
N ASP A 138 6.96 11.77 -11.26
CA ASP A 138 7.74 12.59 -10.32
C ASP A 138 7.92 11.95 -8.95
N ASN A 139 7.25 10.84 -8.66
CA ASN A 139 7.42 10.11 -7.40
C ASN A 139 8.70 9.28 -7.37
N LYS A 140 9.84 9.98 -7.35
CA LYS A 140 11.19 9.38 -7.37
C LYS A 140 11.45 8.51 -6.15
N ALA A 141 10.85 8.85 -5.00
CA ALA A 141 10.98 8.06 -3.77
C ALA A 141 10.34 6.67 -3.94
N SER A 142 9.12 6.62 -4.51
CA SER A 142 8.44 5.36 -4.81
C SER A 142 9.19 4.56 -5.87
N ALA A 143 9.64 5.18 -6.96
CA ALA A 143 10.44 4.50 -7.99
C ALA A 143 11.70 3.85 -7.39
N THR A 144 12.43 4.59 -6.53
CA THR A 144 13.64 4.08 -5.86
C THR A 144 13.32 2.91 -4.94
N LEU A 145 12.20 2.98 -4.20
CA LEU A 145 11.77 1.88 -3.32
C LEU A 145 11.41 0.64 -4.14
N LEU A 146 10.61 0.79 -5.20
CA LEU A 146 10.21 -0.31 -6.08
C LEU A 146 11.43 -1.02 -6.68
N MET A 147 12.40 -0.28 -7.20
CA MET A 147 13.65 -0.87 -7.72
C MET A 147 14.43 -1.62 -6.62
N LYS A 148 14.49 -1.10 -5.38
CA LYS A 148 15.12 -1.80 -4.25
C LYS A 148 14.37 -3.06 -3.81
N LEU A 149 13.09 -3.20 -4.15
CA LEU A 149 12.26 -4.39 -3.93
C LEU A 149 12.35 -5.37 -5.11
N GLY A 150 13.07 -5.02 -6.18
CA GLY A 150 13.27 -5.87 -7.36
C GLY A 150 12.25 -5.66 -8.47
N PHE A 151 11.41 -4.61 -8.39
CA PHE A 151 10.53 -4.23 -9.49
C PHE A 151 11.34 -3.62 -10.64
N GLU A 152 10.89 -3.88 -11.86
CA GLU A 152 11.42 -3.29 -13.08
C GLU A 152 10.36 -2.38 -13.72
N GLN A 153 10.79 -1.29 -14.34
CA GLN A 153 9.89 -0.42 -15.09
C GLN A 153 9.49 -1.13 -16.39
N GLU A 154 8.21 -1.33 -16.61
CA GLU A 154 7.67 -2.03 -17.79
C GLU A 154 6.89 -1.12 -18.73
N GLY A 155 6.45 0.04 -18.28
CA GLY A 155 5.63 0.92 -19.11
C GLY A 155 5.58 2.37 -18.67
N TYR A 156 5.09 3.20 -19.62
CA TYR A 156 4.76 4.61 -19.40
C TYR A 156 3.41 4.89 -20.07
N LEU A 157 2.43 5.37 -19.32
CA LEU A 157 1.07 5.63 -19.78
C LEU A 157 0.77 7.12 -19.67
N LYS A 158 0.43 7.74 -20.80
CA LYS A 158 0.12 9.17 -20.85
C LYS A 158 -1.30 9.45 -20.37
N GLN A 159 -1.47 10.54 -19.63
CA GLN A 159 -2.76 11.10 -19.20
C GLN A 159 -3.67 10.05 -18.53
N ARG A 160 -3.07 9.23 -17.66
CA ARG A 160 -3.75 8.09 -17.05
C ARG A 160 -4.67 8.49 -15.91
N TRP A 161 -4.33 9.53 -15.17
CA TRP A 161 -5.04 9.95 -13.97
C TRP A 161 -5.52 11.39 -14.08
N ILE A 162 -6.68 11.66 -13.49
CA ILE A 162 -7.22 13.00 -13.26
C ILE A 162 -7.50 13.12 -11.77
N VAL A 163 -6.86 14.06 -11.10
CA VAL A 163 -7.07 14.35 -9.67
C VAL A 163 -7.33 15.84 -9.52
N GLY A 164 -8.57 16.22 -9.15
CA GLY A 164 -8.99 17.60 -9.28
C GLY A 164 -8.92 18.04 -10.74
N ASP A 165 -8.16 19.10 -11.01
CA ASP A 165 -7.91 19.63 -12.35
C ASP A 165 -6.57 19.17 -12.97
N GLU A 166 -5.80 18.36 -12.25
CA GLU A 166 -4.49 17.88 -12.69
C GLU A 166 -4.63 16.57 -13.48
N ILE A 167 -4.05 16.56 -14.68
CA ILE A 167 -3.92 15.36 -15.51
C ILE A 167 -2.49 14.89 -15.44
N SER A 168 -2.28 13.62 -15.06
CA SER A 168 -0.94 13.07 -14.89
C SER A 168 -0.74 11.75 -15.65
N ASP A 169 0.53 11.51 -15.97
CA ASP A 169 1.01 10.28 -16.56
C ASP A 169 1.30 9.24 -15.47
N SER A 170 1.54 7.99 -15.88
CA SER A 170 1.95 6.90 -14.99
C SER A 170 3.19 6.19 -15.49
N ILE A 171 4.00 5.74 -14.55
CA ILE A 171 5.02 4.71 -14.78
C ILE A 171 4.53 3.41 -14.16
N ILE A 172 4.52 2.35 -14.95
CA ILE A 172 4.14 1.01 -14.51
C ILE A 172 5.40 0.22 -14.17
N PHE A 173 5.42 -0.33 -12.98
CA PHE A 173 6.45 -1.24 -12.51
C PHE A 173 5.86 -2.65 -12.35
N GLY A 174 6.67 -3.68 -12.64
CA GLY A 174 6.33 -5.09 -12.49
C GLY A 174 7.38 -5.85 -11.69
N LEU A 175 6.92 -6.83 -10.90
CA LEU A 175 7.78 -7.78 -10.18
C LEU A 175 7.28 -9.19 -10.42
N LEU A 176 8.17 -10.06 -10.92
CA LEU A 176 7.93 -11.50 -11.01
C LEU A 176 8.48 -12.18 -9.76
N LEU A 177 7.58 -12.81 -9.00
CA LEU A 177 7.96 -13.60 -7.85
C LEU A 177 8.31 -15.02 -8.29
N PRO A 178 9.43 -15.60 -7.80
CA PRO A 178 9.82 -16.95 -8.16
C PRO A 178 8.72 -17.94 -7.77
N SER A 179 8.45 -18.91 -8.66
CA SER A 179 7.58 -20.02 -8.30
C SER A 179 8.20 -20.76 -7.12
N LYS A 180 7.39 -21.11 -6.10
CA LYS A 180 7.86 -22.10 -5.13
C LYS A 180 8.20 -23.37 -5.92
N VAL A 181 9.47 -23.76 -5.93
CA VAL A 181 9.85 -25.10 -6.33
C VAL A 181 9.25 -26.02 -5.27
N GLU A 182 8.27 -26.84 -5.68
CA GLU A 182 7.76 -27.92 -4.85
C GLU A 182 8.84 -28.95 -4.57
#